data_316755ebb43235cb127b0d13f6d8f779
#
_entry.id   316755ebb43235cb127b0d13f6d8f779
#
_cell.length_a   1.000
_cell.length_b   1.000
_cell.length_c   1.000
_cell.angle_alpha   90.00
_cell.angle_beta   90.00
_cell.angle_gamma   90.00
#
_symmetry.space_group_name_H-M   'P 1'
#
loop_
_entity.id
_entity.type
_entity.pdbx_description
1 polymer ?
#
loop_
_entity_poly.entity_id
_entity_poly.type
_entity_poly.pdbx_seq_one_letter_code
_entity_poly.pdbx_strand_id
1 'polypeptide(L)'
;MLVTGVLKRRILALDRYPCNEDWIQMNALTVGVVGAGRVGAVLGAALNAAGHRVVAAAAVSAASRERAARLLPDAAILPADEVARAATDLLLLAVPDDTLAAVVAGLDRTGALRTGQVVAHTSGAHGLAVLGDVNGMALHPAMTFTGADTDLARLPGIAWGVTAPDRVFATRLVADLGGVPEWVAEESRPVYHAALAHGANHLVTLVNEAADLLRAAGVGEPGRVLSPLLAAALDNALRMGDAALTGPVSRGDAGTVARHLDRMPADAVPAYLAMARRTADRAIASGRLRPHDATALLDVLARAVTDVRSHA
;
A
#
# COMPACT_ATOMS: atom_id res chain seq x y z
N MET A 1 -30.02 3.01 13.75
CA MET A 1 -30.14 1.62 13.29
C MET A 1 -29.51 1.43 11.90
N LEU A 2 -28.30 1.90 11.62
CA LEU A 2 -27.65 1.89 10.30
C LEU A 2 -26.16 1.46 10.34
N VAL A 3 -25.67 0.92 11.46
CA VAL A 3 -24.25 0.52 11.62
C VAL A 3 -24.03 -0.99 11.46
N THR A 4 -25.08 -1.80 11.51
CA THR A 4 -24.98 -3.28 11.47
C THR A 4 -24.88 -3.89 10.07
N GLY A 5 -25.14 -3.11 9.01
CA GLY A 5 -25.16 -3.63 7.62
C GLY A 5 -23.77 -3.76 6.96
N VAL A 6 -22.80 -2.96 7.37
CA VAL A 6 -21.46 -2.93 6.75
C VAL A 6 -20.55 -4.05 7.28
N LEU A 7 -20.75 -4.46 8.54
CA LEU A 7 -19.95 -5.55 9.14
C LEU A 7 -20.27 -6.94 8.55
N LYS A 8 -21.54 -7.19 8.18
CA LYS A 8 -21.96 -8.50 7.61
C LYS A 8 -21.43 -8.78 6.20
N ARG A 9 -21.10 -7.76 5.40
CA ARG A 9 -20.54 -7.97 4.03
C ARG A 9 -19.03 -8.23 4.00
N ARG A 10 -18.28 -7.94 5.07
CA ARG A 10 -16.84 -8.23 5.16
C ARG A 10 -16.52 -9.69 5.55
N ILE A 11 -17.48 -10.42 6.11
CA ILE A 11 -17.29 -11.82 6.55
C ILE A 11 -17.36 -12.81 5.36
N LEU A 12 -17.96 -12.43 4.23
CA LEU A 12 -18.14 -13.31 3.06
C LEU A 12 -16.86 -13.53 2.22
N ALA A 13 -15.76 -12.85 2.51
CA ALA A 13 -14.46 -13.08 1.83
C ALA A 13 -13.67 -14.25 2.45
N LEU A 14 -14.03 -14.72 3.66
CA LEU A 14 -13.38 -15.84 4.35
C LEU A 14 -13.87 -17.22 3.88
N ASP A 15 -15.00 -17.29 3.16
CA ASP A 15 -15.57 -18.56 2.67
C ASP A 15 -14.79 -19.22 1.51
N ARG A 16 -13.70 -18.61 1.03
CA ARG A 16 -12.90 -19.18 -0.06
C ARG A 16 -11.74 -20.08 0.38
N TYR A 17 -11.47 -20.14 1.68
CA TYR A 17 -10.46 -21.05 2.22
C TYR A 17 -11.21 -22.10 3.08
N PRO A 18 -11.02 -23.39 2.81
CA PRO A 18 -11.64 -24.44 3.64
C PRO A 18 -11.13 -24.26 5.07
N CYS A 19 -12.04 -23.94 5.99
CA CYS A 19 -11.80 -24.05 7.40
C CYS A 19 -11.65 -25.55 7.73
N ASN A 20 -10.46 -26.08 7.54
CA ASN A 20 -10.12 -27.36 8.14
C ASN A 20 -9.86 -27.13 9.62
N GLU A 21 -10.61 -27.80 10.49
CA GLU A 21 -10.54 -27.70 11.96
C GLU A 21 -9.20 -28.18 12.56
N ASP A 22 -8.27 -28.62 11.73
CA ASP A 22 -6.91 -29.04 12.09
C ASP A 22 -5.86 -27.89 12.03
N TRP A 23 -6.26 -26.67 12.36
CA TRP A 23 -5.29 -25.58 12.55
C TRP A 23 -4.46 -25.88 13.81
N ILE A 24 -3.33 -26.57 13.63
CA ILE A 24 -2.32 -26.73 14.69
C ILE A 24 -1.98 -25.32 15.20
N GLN A 25 -2.28 -25.01 16.47
CA GLN A 25 -1.90 -23.73 17.08
C GLN A 25 -0.38 -23.59 16.97
N MET A 26 0.11 -22.55 16.29
CA MET A 26 1.54 -22.23 16.37
C MET A 26 1.87 -21.92 17.81
N ASN A 27 3.00 -22.44 18.30
CA ASN A 27 3.55 -21.97 19.56
C ASN A 27 3.81 -20.46 19.45
N ALA A 28 3.60 -19.74 20.54
CA ALA A 28 3.91 -18.33 20.61
C ALA A 28 5.35 -18.07 20.16
N LEU A 29 5.54 -17.27 19.12
CA LEU A 29 6.85 -16.92 18.59
C LEU A 29 7.50 -15.84 19.47
N THR A 30 8.81 -15.95 19.65
CA THR A 30 9.66 -14.88 20.20
C THR A 30 10.14 -14.00 19.05
N VAL A 31 9.69 -12.75 19.03
CA VAL A 31 9.82 -11.83 17.89
C VAL A 31 10.74 -10.66 18.22
N GLY A 32 11.58 -10.27 17.28
CA GLY A 32 12.28 -8.98 17.29
C GLY A 32 11.81 -8.10 16.12
N VAL A 33 11.75 -6.80 16.36
CA VAL A 33 11.35 -5.82 15.33
C VAL A 33 12.50 -4.85 15.06
N VAL A 34 13.11 -4.93 13.89
CA VAL A 34 14.10 -3.94 13.43
C VAL A 34 13.38 -2.89 12.57
N GLY A 35 13.36 -1.66 13.11
CA GLY A 35 12.63 -0.55 12.52
C GLY A 35 11.23 -0.36 13.11
N ALA A 36 11.15 0.06 14.39
CA ALA A 36 9.89 0.40 15.07
C ALA A 36 9.30 1.73 14.55
N GLY A 37 9.24 1.84 13.22
CA GLY A 37 8.60 2.91 12.48
C GLY A 37 7.07 2.76 12.47
N ARG A 38 6.41 3.43 11.51
CA ARG A 38 4.95 3.38 11.36
C ARG A 38 4.42 1.96 11.09
N VAL A 39 5.15 1.18 10.30
CA VAL A 39 4.80 -0.21 9.98
C VAL A 39 5.22 -1.15 11.09
N GLY A 40 6.51 -1.16 11.45
CA GLY A 40 7.07 -2.17 12.35
C GLY A 40 6.47 -2.14 13.76
N ALA A 41 6.20 -0.95 14.33
CA ALA A 41 5.59 -0.87 15.64
C ALA A 41 4.13 -1.37 15.65
N VAL A 42 3.35 -1.06 14.61
CA VAL A 42 1.96 -1.54 14.45
C VAL A 42 1.93 -3.05 14.26
N LEU A 43 2.79 -3.60 13.39
CA LEU A 43 2.86 -5.04 13.18
C LEU A 43 3.37 -5.79 14.41
N GLY A 44 4.34 -5.23 15.14
CA GLY A 44 4.79 -5.79 16.41
C GLY A 44 3.65 -5.85 17.44
N ALA A 45 2.86 -4.77 17.56
CA ALA A 45 1.70 -4.75 18.43
C ALA A 45 0.62 -5.76 17.99
N ALA A 46 0.41 -5.93 16.68
CA ALA A 46 -0.52 -6.93 16.15
C ALA A 46 -0.04 -8.36 16.47
N LEU A 47 1.27 -8.63 16.36
CA LEU A 47 1.86 -9.92 16.75
C LEU A 47 1.68 -10.20 18.26
N ASN A 48 1.88 -9.20 19.12
CA ASN A 48 1.60 -9.34 20.56
C ASN A 48 0.11 -9.64 20.79
N ALA A 49 -0.80 -8.94 20.10
CA ALA A 49 -2.24 -9.17 20.22
C ALA A 49 -2.66 -10.58 19.71
N ALA A 50 -1.92 -11.14 18.76
CA ALA A 50 -2.11 -12.49 18.26
C ALA A 50 -1.51 -13.60 19.18
N GLY A 51 -0.88 -13.21 20.30
CA GLY A 51 -0.30 -14.15 21.28
C GLY A 51 1.19 -14.46 21.06
N HIS A 52 1.86 -13.83 20.11
CA HIS A 52 3.31 -13.87 19.99
C HIS A 52 3.95 -12.92 21.02
N ARG A 53 5.26 -12.96 21.17
CA ARG A 53 5.97 -12.13 22.13
C ARG A 53 7.05 -11.30 21.45
N VAL A 54 6.82 -10.01 21.28
CA VAL A 54 7.84 -9.06 20.82
C VAL A 54 8.74 -8.71 22.01
N VAL A 55 9.95 -9.25 22.01
CA VAL A 55 10.90 -9.12 23.13
C VAL A 55 11.84 -7.94 22.98
N ALA A 56 12.11 -7.50 21.76
CA ALA A 56 13.01 -6.38 21.48
C ALA A 56 12.61 -5.63 20.21
N ALA A 57 12.91 -4.34 20.17
CA ALA A 57 12.69 -3.50 19.01
C ALA A 57 13.84 -2.51 18.80
N ALA A 58 14.24 -2.26 17.55
CA ALA A 58 15.19 -1.21 17.21
C ALA A 58 14.44 0.04 16.72
N ALA A 59 14.73 1.17 17.37
CA ALA A 59 14.12 2.47 17.11
C ALA A 59 15.19 3.57 17.16
N VAL A 60 15.47 4.22 16.02
CA VAL A 60 16.54 5.21 15.90
C VAL A 60 16.06 6.63 16.20
N SER A 61 14.99 7.10 15.54
CA SER A 61 14.47 8.46 15.71
C SER A 61 13.67 8.62 17.01
N ALA A 62 13.56 9.85 17.52
CA ALA A 62 12.71 10.15 18.68
C ALA A 62 11.26 9.67 18.45
N ALA A 63 10.69 9.96 17.28
CA ALA A 63 9.34 9.55 16.91
C ALA A 63 9.17 8.02 16.85
N SER A 64 10.20 7.26 16.43
CA SER A 64 10.15 5.79 16.45
C SER A 64 10.26 5.23 17.86
N ARG A 65 11.07 5.84 18.72
CA ARG A 65 11.17 5.44 20.14
C ARG A 65 9.87 5.70 20.91
N GLU A 66 9.26 6.86 20.70
CA GLU A 66 7.95 7.19 21.28
C GLU A 66 6.87 6.18 20.84
N ARG A 67 6.86 5.85 19.56
CA ARG A 67 5.92 4.87 19.02
C ARG A 67 6.16 3.47 19.58
N ALA A 68 7.42 3.05 19.69
CA ALA A 68 7.77 1.78 20.30
C ALA A 68 7.36 1.73 21.78
N ALA A 69 7.62 2.79 22.56
CA ALA A 69 7.20 2.85 23.95
C ALA A 69 5.67 2.73 24.13
N ARG A 70 4.90 3.25 23.19
CA ARG A 70 3.44 3.20 23.22
C ARG A 70 2.86 1.87 22.74
N LEU A 71 3.37 1.33 21.63
CA LEU A 71 2.81 0.14 20.95
C LEU A 71 3.47 -1.17 21.38
N LEU A 72 4.69 -1.11 21.88
CA LEU A 72 5.51 -2.27 22.29
C LEU A 72 6.10 -2.02 23.68
N PRO A 73 5.29 -1.74 24.72
CA PRO A 73 5.77 -1.31 26.04
C PRO A 73 6.67 -2.34 26.72
N ASP A 74 6.48 -3.63 26.43
CA ASP A 74 7.24 -4.72 27.04
C ASP A 74 8.51 -5.10 26.24
N ALA A 75 8.74 -4.49 25.07
CA ALA A 75 9.90 -4.77 24.23
C ALA A 75 11.10 -3.91 24.66
N ALA A 76 12.27 -4.55 24.84
CA ALA A 76 13.51 -3.82 25.06
C ALA A 76 13.91 -3.02 23.81
N ILE A 77 14.27 -1.75 23.97
CA ILE A 77 14.80 -0.94 22.86
C ILE A 77 16.31 -1.13 22.77
N LEU A 78 16.73 -1.83 21.72
CA LEU A 78 18.10 -2.30 21.53
C LEU A 78 18.64 -1.94 20.13
N PRO A 79 19.98 -1.98 19.90
CA PRO A 79 20.58 -1.99 18.58
C PRO A 79 20.06 -3.16 17.72
N ALA A 80 20.07 -3.00 16.40
CA ALA A 80 19.47 -3.97 15.48
C ALA A 80 20.05 -5.40 15.59
N ASP A 81 21.34 -5.52 15.83
CA ASP A 81 22.03 -6.81 16.00
C ASP A 81 21.66 -7.48 17.33
N GLU A 82 21.47 -6.73 18.39
CA GLU A 82 20.98 -7.24 19.67
C GLU A 82 19.51 -7.67 19.58
N VAL A 83 18.67 -6.91 18.84
CA VAL A 83 17.29 -7.32 18.53
C VAL A 83 17.28 -8.64 17.78
N ALA A 84 18.14 -8.79 16.76
CA ALA A 84 18.23 -10.02 15.98
C ALA A 84 18.63 -11.22 16.85
N ARG A 85 19.57 -11.04 17.78
CA ARG A 85 19.98 -12.09 18.72
C ARG A 85 18.89 -12.43 19.74
N ALA A 86 18.06 -11.48 20.15
CA ALA A 86 16.96 -11.70 21.09
C ALA A 86 15.76 -12.41 20.45
N ALA A 87 15.56 -12.22 19.16
CA ALA A 87 14.48 -12.82 18.38
C ALA A 87 14.81 -14.28 18.02
N THR A 88 14.35 -15.24 18.82
CA THR A 88 14.71 -16.66 18.58
C THR A 88 13.97 -17.27 17.41
N ASP A 89 12.74 -16.81 17.12
CA ASP A 89 11.87 -17.46 16.13
C ASP A 89 11.65 -16.58 14.89
N LEU A 90 11.33 -15.30 15.08
CA LEU A 90 11.00 -14.38 13.99
C LEU A 90 11.70 -13.02 14.16
N LEU A 91 12.45 -12.62 13.15
CA LEU A 91 12.99 -11.26 13.03
C LEU A 91 12.21 -10.51 11.96
N LEU A 92 11.46 -9.47 12.35
CA LEU A 92 10.74 -8.60 11.44
C LEU A 92 11.57 -7.37 11.09
N LEU A 93 11.90 -7.20 9.80
CA LEU A 93 12.61 -6.04 9.25
C LEU A 93 11.59 -5.08 8.60
N ALA A 94 11.31 -3.97 9.29
CA ALA A 94 10.38 -2.93 8.83
C ALA A 94 11.11 -1.60 8.61
N VAL A 95 12.19 -1.65 7.87
CA VAL A 95 13.05 -0.53 7.50
C VAL A 95 12.72 -0.04 6.07
N PRO A 96 13.14 1.19 5.69
CA PRO A 96 12.99 1.66 4.31
C PRO A 96 13.66 0.73 3.29
N ASP A 97 13.07 0.62 2.11
CA ASP A 97 13.50 -0.30 1.05
C ASP A 97 14.97 -0.11 0.66
N ASP A 98 15.44 1.13 0.57
CA ASP A 98 16.81 1.51 0.23
C ASP A 98 17.84 1.14 1.31
N THR A 99 17.40 0.91 2.55
CA THR A 99 18.27 0.54 3.66
C THR A 99 18.25 -0.96 3.97
N LEU A 100 17.28 -1.70 3.46
CA LEU A 100 17.03 -3.11 3.79
C LEU A 100 18.27 -4.00 3.53
N ALA A 101 18.86 -3.90 2.35
CA ALA A 101 20.06 -4.67 2.01
C ALA A 101 21.24 -4.39 2.95
N ALA A 102 21.45 -3.12 3.32
CA ALA A 102 22.53 -2.73 4.24
C ALA A 102 22.30 -3.26 5.66
N VAL A 103 21.04 -3.27 6.12
CA VAL A 103 20.65 -3.83 7.42
C VAL A 103 20.93 -5.33 7.45
N VAL A 104 20.48 -6.08 6.45
CA VAL A 104 20.70 -7.52 6.34
C VAL A 104 22.20 -7.85 6.34
N ALA A 105 22.98 -7.18 5.48
CA ALA A 105 24.42 -7.35 5.42
C ALA A 105 25.13 -6.98 6.75
N GLY A 106 24.60 -6.01 7.49
CA GLY A 106 25.08 -5.64 8.82
C GLY A 106 24.84 -6.76 9.86
N LEU A 107 23.65 -7.31 9.88
CA LEU A 107 23.26 -8.40 10.77
C LEU A 107 24.07 -9.68 10.48
N ASP A 108 24.29 -10.00 9.21
CA ASP A 108 25.12 -11.13 8.79
C ASP A 108 26.58 -10.97 9.24
N ARG A 109 27.21 -9.83 8.94
CA ARG A 109 28.60 -9.54 9.35
C ARG A 109 28.82 -9.61 10.87
N THR A 110 27.81 -9.29 11.66
CA THR A 110 27.90 -9.36 13.13
C THR A 110 27.55 -10.73 13.69
N GLY A 111 27.22 -11.70 12.84
CA GLY A 111 26.74 -13.01 13.25
C GLY A 111 25.50 -12.93 14.15
N ALA A 112 24.63 -11.95 13.91
CA ALA A 112 23.46 -11.71 14.74
C ALA A 112 22.29 -12.62 14.37
N LEU A 113 22.25 -13.11 13.11
CA LEU A 113 21.21 -14.01 12.62
C LEU A 113 21.45 -15.44 13.15
N ARG A 114 20.37 -16.11 13.54
CA ARG A 114 20.43 -17.45 14.13
C ARG A 114 19.99 -18.52 13.14
N THR A 115 20.60 -19.68 13.21
CA THR A 115 20.12 -20.87 12.49
C THR A 115 18.69 -21.21 12.93
N GLY A 116 17.80 -21.41 11.97
CA GLY A 116 16.39 -21.74 12.23
C GLY A 116 15.48 -20.51 12.47
N GLN A 117 16.05 -19.33 12.70
CA GLN A 117 15.29 -18.08 12.79
C GLN A 117 14.71 -17.74 11.42
N VAL A 118 13.44 -17.31 11.40
CA VAL A 118 12.81 -16.77 10.20
C VAL A 118 13.06 -15.26 10.14
N VAL A 119 13.51 -14.76 9.00
CA VAL A 119 13.69 -13.32 8.75
C VAL A 119 12.62 -12.85 7.79
N ALA A 120 11.67 -12.05 8.26
CA ALA A 120 10.62 -11.46 7.45
C ALA A 120 10.90 -9.97 7.20
N HIS A 121 10.68 -9.47 5.99
CA HIS A 121 10.68 -8.04 5.73
C HIS A 121 9.35 -7.54 5.17
N THR A 122 9.08 -6.24 5.34
CA THR A 122 7.81 -5.61 4.93
C THR A 122 7.90 -4.83 3.63
N SER A 123 9.02 -4.91 2.91
CA SER A 123 9.16 -4.26 1.60
C SER A 123 8.17 -4.80 0.58
N GLY A 124 7.52 -3.91 -0.15
CA GLY A 124 6.69 -4.29 -1.30
C GLY A 124 7.49 -4.57 -2.56
N ALA A 125 8.63 -3.89 -2.73
CA ALA A 125 9.45 -3.93 -3.93
C ALA A 125 10.46 -5.08 -3.96
N HIS A 126 10.98 -5.46 -2.77
CA HIS A 126 11.97 -6.52 -2.65
C HIS A 126 11.31 -7.88 -2.42
N GLY A 127 11.92 -8.93 -2.96
CA GLY A 127 11.60 -10.32 -2.65
C GLY A 127 12.64 -10.94 -1.70
N LEU A 128 12.95 -12.22 -1.88
CA LEU A 128 13.85 -12.96 -0.99
C LEU A 128 15.33 -12.67 -1.26
N ALA A 129 15.68 -12.29 -2.51
CA ALA A 129 17.07 -12.08 -2.91
C ALA A 129 17.81 -11.06 -2.03
N VAL A 130 17.10 -10.06 -1.49
CA VAL A 130 17.69 -9.04 -0.60
C VAL A 130 18.11 -9.60 0.75
N LEU A 131 17.58 -10.76 1.15
CA LEU A 131 17.88 -11.43 2.42
C LEU A 131 19.11 -12.37 2.32
N GLY A 132 19.57 -12.72 1.11
CA GLY A 132 20.64 -13.70 0.91
C GLY A 132 20.19 -15.13 1.25
N ASP A 133 21.07 -15.90 1.90
CA ASP A 133 20.87 -17.33 2.17
C ASP A 133 20.14 -17.63 3.51
N VAL A 134 19.45 -16.64 4.08
CA VAL A 134 18.70 -16.85 5.34
C VAL A 134 17.32 -17.46 5.05
N ASN A 135 16.72 -18.10 6.05
CA ASN A 135 15.34 -18.56 6.01
C ASN A 135 14.40 -17.33 6.00
N GLY A 136 14.09 -16.85 4.80
CA GLY A 136 13.50 -15.55 4.59
C GLY A 136 12.08 -15.56 4.03
N MET A 137 11.34 -14.48 4.30
CA MET A 137 10.07 -14.19 3.65
C MET A 137 9.85 -12.69 3.46
N ALA A 138 9.11 -12.35 2.40
CA ALA A 138 8.64 -11.01 2.14
C ALA A 138 7.13 -10.94 2.43
N LEU A 139 6.73 -10.09 3.38
CA LEU A 139 5.36 -9.94 3.86
C LEU A 139 4.96 -8.46 3.80
N HIS A 140 4.41 -8.04 2.68
CA HIS A 140 4.02 -6.64 2.48
C HIS A 140 2.54 -6.43 2.78
N PRO A 141 2.17 -5.72 3.87
CA PRO A 141 0.78 -5.36 4.14
C PRO A 141 0.32 -4.28 3.15
N ALA A 142 -0.69 -4.58 2.32
CA ALA A 142 -1.23 -3.63 1.34
C ALA A 142 -2.13 -2.59 2.02
N MET A 143 -1.54 -1.74 2.87
CA MET A 143 -2.23 -0.71 3.64
C MET A 143 -1.34 0.53 3.81
N THR A 144 -1.97 1.68 3.97
CA THR A 144 -1.27 2.91 4.37
C THR A 144 -1.19 3.00 5.89
N PHE A 145 0.03 3.09 6.44
CA PHE A 145 0.28 3.18 7.86
C PHE A 145 0.56 4.61 8.30
N THR A 146 -0.14 5.05 9.35
CA THR A 146 0.09 6.32 10.04
C THR A 146 0.99 6.15 11.27
N GLY A 147 1.08 4.94 11.81
CA GLY A 147 1.75 4.60 13.06
C GLY A 147 0.91 4.89 14.29
N ALA A 148 -0.39 5.15 14.12
CA ALA A 148 -1.35 5.33 15.19
C ALA A 148 -2.04 3.99 15.56
N ASP A 149 -2.66 3.95 16.75
CA ASP A 149 -3.39 2.77 17.24
C ASP A 149 -4.58 2.39 16.34
N THR A 150 -5.13 3.37 15.62
CA THR A 150 -6.19 3.16 14.64
C THR A 150 -5.76 2.26 13.47
N ASP A 151 -4.46 2.12 13.22
CA ASP A 151 -3.97 1.23 12.18
C ASP A 151 -4.19 -0.25 12.55
N LEU A 152 -4.13 -0.60 13.85
CA LEU A 152 -4.43 -1.96 14.33
C LEU A 152 -5.85 -2.41 13.95
N ALA A 153 -6.82 -1.52 14.09
CA ALA A 153 -8.21 -1.80 13.73
C ALA A 153 -8.44 -1.95 12.21
N ARG A 154 -7.48 -1.53 11.39
CA ARG A 154 -7.54 -1.62 9.92
C ARG A 154 -6.85 -2.85 9.35
N LEU A 155 -6.00 -3.54 10.13
CA LEU A 155 -5.29 -4.74 9.68
C LEU A 155 -6.21 -5.91 9.31
N PRO A 156 -7.30 -6.20 10.06
CA PRO A 156 -8.16 -7.32 9.72
C PRO A 156 -8.73 -7.23 8.30
N GLY A 157 -8.51 -8.29 7.52
CA GLY A 157 -9.00 -8.45 6.16
C GLY A 157 -8.23 -7.73 5.07
N ILE A 158 -7.07 -7.10 5.39
CA ILE A 158 -6.21 -6.55 4.33
C ILE A 158 -5.48 -7.66 3.58
N ALA A 159 -5.20 -7.40 2.30
CA ALA A 159 -4.33 -8.27 1.51
C ALA A 159 -2.85 -8.08 1.90
N TRP A 160 -2.09 -9.18 1.89
CA TRP A 160 -0.66 -9.18 2.11
C TRP A 160 0.05 -9.75 0.88
N GLY A 161 0.90 -8.98 0.23
CA GLY A 161 1.77 -9.49 -0.82
C GLY A 161 2.86 -10.38 -0.24
N VAL A 162 2.77 -11.69 -0.49
CA VAL A 162 3.62 -12.71 0.12
C VAL A 162 4.55 -13.33 -0.91
N THR A 163 5.84 -13.39 -0.60
CA THR A 163 6.82 -14.27 -1.26
C THR A 163 7.55 -15.04 -0.18
N ALA A 164 7.40 -16.36 -0.14
CA ALA A 164 8.00 -17.21 0.86
C ALA A 164 8.16 -18.65 0.34
N PRO A 165 9.25 -19.37 0.71
CA PRO A 165 9.40 -20.80 0.41
C PRO A 165 8.45 -21.64 1.28
N ASP A 166 8.32 -21.34 2.57
CA ASP A 166 7.36 -21.99 3.46
C ASP A 166 6.00 -21.27 3.41
N ARG A 167 5.14 -21.77 2.52
CA ARG A 167 3.81 -21.21 2.33
C ARG A 167 2.88 -21.43 3.53
N VAL A 168 3.06 -22.53 4.25
CA VAL A 168 2.22 -22.87 5.40
C VAL A 168 2.49 -21.88 6.53
N PHE A 169 3.76 -21.70 6.89
CA PHE A 169 4.17 -20.74 7.93
C PHE A 169 3.77 -19.31 7.57
N ALA A 170 4.03 -18.89 6.32
CA ALA A 170 3.68 -17.54 5.86
C ALA A 170 2.16 -17.27 5.87
N THR A 171 1.34 -18.24 5.41
CA THR A 171 -0.12 -18.12 5.43
C THR A 171 -0.61 -17.94 6.87
N ARG A 172 -0.06 -18.72 7.79
CA ARG A 172 -0.45 -18.67 9.19
C ARG A 172 -0.06 -17.37 9.86
N LEU A 173 1.18 -16.92 9.66
CA LEU A 173 1.65 -15.64 10.21
C LEU A 173 0.81 -14.46 9.71
N VAL A 174 0.41 -14.47 8.44
CA VAL A 174 -0.50 -13.48 7.87
C VAL A 174 -1.89 -13.57 8.48
N ALA A 175 -2.40 -14.78 8.74
CA ALA A 175 -3.69 -14.99 9.38
C ALA A 175 -3.67 -14.52 10.85
N ASP A 176 -2.59 -14.76 11.60
CA ASP A 176 -2.39 -14.27 12.96
C ASP A 176 -2.39 -12.72 13.01
N LEU A 177 -1.90 -12.07 11.93
CA LEU A 177 -2.00 -10.62 11.72
C LEU A 177 -3.38 -10.16 11.20
N GLY A 178 -4.35 -11.07 11.09
CA GLY A 178 -5.71 -10.79 10.63
C GLY A 178 -5.83 -10.55 9.12
N GLY A 179 -4.79 -10.80 8.33
CA GLY A 179 -4.74 -10.53 6.89
C GLY A 179 -5.06 -11.73 6.01
N VAL A 180 -5.02 -11.50 4.70
CA VAL A 180 -5.23 -12.51 3.65
C VAL A 180 -3.99 -12.54 2.74
N PRO A 181 -3.32 -13.68 2.55
CA PRO A 181 -2.14 -13.75 1.71
C PRO A 181 -2.49 -13.70 0.21
N GLU A 182 -1.80 -12.81 -0.51
CA GLU A 182 -1.77 -12.75 -1.97
C GLU A 182 -0.35 -13.10 -2.43
N TRP A 183 -0.23 -14.19 -3.16
CA TRP A 183 1.09 -14.71 -3.54
C TRP A 183 1.68 -13.93 -4.71
N VAL A 184 2.82 -13.31 -4.47
CA VAL A 184 3.56 -12.52 -5.46
C VAL A 184 4.86 -13.25 -5.78
N ALA A 185 5.10 -13.54 -7.06
CA ALA A 185 6.37 -14.12 -7.51
C ALA A 185 7.51 -13.12 -7.29
N GLU A 186 8.71 -13.64 -7.05
CA GLU A 186 9.93 -12.85 -6.78
C GLU A 186 10.13 -11.75 -7.83
N GLU A 187 10.11 -12.14 -9.10
CA GLU A 187 10.31 -11.27 -10.27
C GLU A 187 9.19 -10.24 -10.47
N SER A 188 8.02 -10.49 -9.90
CA SER A 188 6.84 -9.61 -10.02
C SER A 188 6.78 -8.51 -8.95
N ARG A 189 7.61 -8.59 -7.91
CA ARG A 189 7.61 -7.64 -6.79
C ARG A 189 7.72 -6.18 -7.22
N PRO A 190 8.63 -5.79 -8.14
CA PRO A 190 8.73 -4.40 -8.56
C PRO A 190 7.44 -3.87 -9.19
N VAL A 191 6.78 -4.68 -10.04
CA VAL A 191 5.52 -4.28 -10.68
C VAL A 191 4.37 -4.25 -9.67
N TYR A 192 4.31 -5.24 -8.76
CA TYR A 192 3.34 -5.25 -7.66
C TYR A 192 3.44 -3.96 -6.83
N HIS A 193 4.63 -3.59 -6.38
CA HIS A 193 4.82 -2.39 -5.57
C HIS A 193 4.51 -1.10 -6.36
N ALA A 194 4.95 -1.02 -7.62
CA ALA A 194 4.64 0.09 -8.49
C ALA A 194 3.11 0.25 -8.69
N ALA A 195 2.37 -0.85 -8.82
CA ALA A 195 0.91 -0.82 -8.94
C ALA A 195 0.25 -0.23 -7.69
N LEU A 196 0.70 -0.63 -6.50
CA LEU A 196 0.18 -0.09 -5.23
C LEU A 196 0.53 1.40 -5.06
N ALA A 197 1.77 1.78 -5.37
CA ALA A 197 2.19 3.18 -5.34
C ALA A 197 1.37 4.02 -6.32
N HIS A 198 1.15 3.51 -7.53
CA HIS A 198 0.33 4.19 -8.55
C HIS A 198 -1.13 4.34 -8.11
N GLY A 199 -1.72 3.29 -7.54
CA GLY A 199 -3.13 3.28 -7.12
C GLY A 199 -3.40 4.03 -5.83
N ALA A 200 -2.46 4.07 -4.88
CA ALA A 200 -2.66 4.68 -3.57
C ALA A 200 -1.90 6.00 -3.38
N ASN A 201 -0.59 6.04 -3.68
CA ASN A 201 0.19 7.24 -3.40
C ASN A 201 -0.11 8.38 -4.39
N HIS A 202 -0.23 8.05 -5.68
CA HIS A 202 -0.63 9.06 -6.67
C HIS A 202 -2.09 9.50 -6.50
N LEU A 203 -2.97 8.65 -5.93
CA LEU A 203 -4.32 9.07 -5.59
C LEU A 203 -4.32 10.24 -4.60
N VAL A 204 -3.42 10.22 -3.59
CA VAL A 204 -3.31 11.33 -2.63
C VAL A 204 -2.92 12.63 -3.34
N THR A 205 -1.98 12.57 -4.27
CA THR A 205 -1.58 13.73 -5.09
C THR A 205 -2.76 14.24 -5.92
N LEU A 206 -3.44 13.35 -6.64
CA LEU A 206 -4.59 13.70 -7.47
C LEU A 206 -5.73 14.36 -6.67
N VAL A 207 -6.00 13.86 -5.47
CA VAL A 207 -7.03 14.42 -4.57
C VAL A 207 -6.64 15.82 -4.09
N ASN A 208 -5.37 16.03 -3.73
CA ASN A 208 -4.89 17.34 -3.29
C ASN A 208 -4.91 18.36 -4.44
N GLU A 209 -4.46 17.99 -5.64
CA GLU A 209 -4.56 18.85 -6.82
C GLU A 209 -6.01 19.22 -7.15
N ALA A 210 -6.94 18.27 -7.08
CA ALA A 210 -8.36 18.54 -7.26
C ALA A 210 -8.90 19.50 -6.18
N ALA A 211 -8.44 19.37 -4.92
CA ALA A 211 -8.82 20.29 -3.84
C ALA A 211 -8.28 21.71 -4.09
N ASP A 212 -7.05 21.83 -4.61
CA ASP A 212 -6.46 23.13 -4.93
C ASP A 212 -7.20 23.81 -6.10
N LEU A 213 -7.56 23.06 -7.13
CA LEU A 213 -8.41 23.56 -8.23
C LEU A 213 -9.77 24.05 -7.75
N LEU A 214 -10.41 23.34 -6.81
CA LEU A 214 -11.67 23.77 -6.21
C LEU A 214 -11.51 25.06 -5.39
N ARG A 215 -10.41 25.20 -4.64
CA ARG A 215 -10.10 26.46 -3.92
C ARG A 215 -9.90 27.62 -4.90
N ALA A 216 -9.17 27.39 -5.98
CA ALA A 216 -8.99 28.40 -7.04
C ALA A 216 -10.33 28.79 -7.69
N ALA A 217 -11.29 27.88 -7.75
CA ALA A 217 -12.67 28.14 -8.21
C ALA A 217 -13.58 28.79 -7.14
N GLY A 218 -13.03 29.12 -5.94
CA GLY A 218 -13.79 29.79 -4.86
C GLY A 218 -14.52 28.83 -3.89
N VAL A 219 -14.26 27.52 -3.95
CA VAL A 219 -14.87 26.56 -3.02
C VAL A 219 -14.11 26.56 -1.69
N GLY A 220 -14.76 27.01 -0.60
CA GLY A 220 -14.13 27.13 0.73
C GLY A 220 -13.79 25.76 1.38
N GLU A 221 -14.63 24.76 1.15
CA GLU A 221 -14.53 23.42 1.77
C GLU A 221 -14.44 22.30 0.70
N PRO A 222 -13.31 22.15 -0.02
CA PRO A 222 -13.17 21.15 -1.10
C PRO A 222 -13.48 19.72 -0.67
N GLY A 223 -13.11 19.36 0.59
CA GLY A 223 -13.36 18.04 1.13
C GLY A 223 -14.84 17.65 1.17
N ARG A 224 -15.74 18.60 1.38
CA ARG A 224 -17.19 18.35 1.35
C ARG A 224 -17.71 17.99 -0.04
N VAL A 225 -17.07 18.55 -1.07
CA VAL A 225 -17.39 18.24 -2.48
C VAL A 225 -16.76 16.94 -2.91
N LEU A 226 -15.47 16.75 -2.61
CA LEU A 226 -14.68 15.62 -3.09
C LEU A 226 -15.04 14.31 -2.38
N SER A 227 -15.33 14.32 -1.07
CA SER A 227 -15.52 13.10 -0.28
C SER A 227 -16.60 12.17 -0.86
N PRO A 228 -17.85 12.59 -1.09
CA PRO A 228 -18.87 11.71 -1.65
C PRO A 228 -18.57 11.35 -3.12
N LEU A 229 -18.01 12.28 -3.89
CA LEU A 229 -17.68 12.08 -5.31
C LEU A 229 -16.58 11.00 -5.46
N LEU A 230 -15.49 11.12 -4.72
CA LEU A 230 -14.37 10.19 -4.79
C LEU A 230 -14.74 8.81 -4.22
N ALA A 231 -15.53 8.75 -3.13
CA ALA A 231 -16.00 7.49 -2.60
C ALA A 231 -16.83 6.70 -3.63
N ALA A 232 -17.74 7.37 -4.33
CA ALA A 232 -18.53 6.75 -5.38
C ALA A 232 -17.69 6.35 -6.59
N ALA A 233 -16.74 7.19 -7.02
CA ALA A 233 -15.86 6.90 -8.15
C ALA A 233 -14.97 5.69 -7.86
N LEU A 234 -14.39 5.61 -6.65
CA LEU A 234 -13.56 4.48 -6.21
C LEU A 234 -14.36 3.18 -6.15
N ASP A 235 -15.52 3.19 -5.50
CA ASP A 235 -16.39 2.01 -5.41
C ASP A 235 -16.79 1.49 -6.80
N ASN A 236 -17.19 2.40 -7.71
CA ASN A 236 -17.52 2.04 -9.07
C ASN A 236 -16.32 1.48 -9.84
N ALA A 237 -15.14 2.08 -9.71
CA ALA A 237 -13.92 1.62 -10.39
C ALA A 237 -13.52 0.22 -9.93
N LEU A 238 -13.58 -0.06 -8.62
CA LEU A 238 -13.24 -1.37 -8.06
C LEU A 238 -14.23 -2.47 -8.47
N ARG A 239 -15.52 -2.13 -8.67
CA ARG A 239 -16.53 -3.10 -9.07
C ARG A 239 -16.65 -3.30 -10.57
N MET A 240 -16.45 -2.24 -11.37
CA MET A 240 -16.79 -2.26 -12.79
C MET A 240 -15.57 -2.08 -13.71
N GLY A 241 -14.38 -1.74 -13.18
CA GLY A 241 -13.21 -1.45 -13.99
C GLY A 241 -13.46 -0.31 -14.98
N ASP A 242 -13.08 -0.49 -16.23
CA ASP A 242 -13.24 0.53 -17.29
C ASP A 242 -14.70 0.86 -17.62
N ALA A 243 -15.65 0.01 -17.25
CA ALA A 243 -17.07 0.32 -17.37
C ALA A 243 -17.51 1.48 -16.47
N ALA A 244 -16.75 1.84 -15.45
CA ALA A 244 -16.97 2.99 -14.59
C ALA A 244 -16.50 4.32 -15.20
N LEU A 245 -15.75 4.31 -16.30
CA LEU A 245 -15.27 5.54 -16.95
C LEU A 245 -16.44 6.46 -17.33
N THR A 246 -16.37 7.71 -16.91
CA THR A 246 -17.35 8.74 -17.16
C THR A 246 -16.68 10.11 -17.38
N GLY A 247 -17.46 11.14 -17.60
CA GLY A 247 -16.95 12.50 -17.81
C GLY A 247 -16.69 12.84 -19.27
N PRO A 248 -16.24 14.08 -19.57
CA PRO A 248 -16.12 14.59 -20.93
C PRO A 248 -15.09 13.82 -21.76
N VAL A 249 -13.95 13.42 -21.17
CA VAL A 249 -12.91 12.67 -21.88
C VAL A 249 -13.43 11.31 -22.36
N SER A 250 -14.09 10.55 -21.50
CA SER A 250 -14.59 9.21 -21.85
C SER A 250 -15.73 9.24 -22.88
N ARG A 251 -16.36 10.42 -23.10
CA ARG A 251 -17.40 10.64 -24.11
C ARG A 251 -16.90 11.33 -25.37
N GLY A 252 -15.60 11.70 -25.46
CA GLY A 252 -15.06 12.43 -26.62
C GLY A 252 -15.44 13.90 -26.67
N ASP A 253 -15.90 14.51 -25.56
CA ASP A 253 -16.34 15.92 -25.53
C ASP A 253 -15.13 16.87 -25.57
N ALA A 254 -14.61 17.07 -26.77
CA ALA A 254 -13.45 17.91 -27.02
C ALA A 254 -13.66 19.38 -26.58
N GLY A 255 -14.89 19.89 -26.76
CA GLY A 255 -15.21 21.29 -26.41
C GLY A 255 -15.14 21.54 -24.90
N THR A 256 -15.62 20.62 -24.10
CA THR A 256 -15.52 20.75 -22.64
C THR A 256 -14.06 20.59 -22.17
N VAL A 257 -13.32 19.67 -22.75
CA VAL A 257 -11.89 19.48 -22.41
C VAL A 257 -11.06 20.72 -22.77
N ALA A 258 -11.30 21.32 -23.93
CA ALA A 258 -10.65 22.58 -24.34
C ALA A 258 -10.92 23.73 -23.34
N ARG A 259 -12.17 23.87 -22.89
CA ARG A 259 -12.50 24.87 -21.84
C ARG A 259 -11.83 24.62 -20.50
N HIS A 260 -11.67 23.33 -20.12
CA HIS A 260 -10.92 22.99 -18.91
C HIS A 260 -9.47 23.48 -19.02
N LEU A 261 -8.81 23.16 -20.13
CA LEU A 261 -7.40 23.53 -20.37
C LEU A 261 -7.21 25.05 -20.44
N ASP A 262 -8.16 25.79 -21.04
CA ASP A 262 -8.11 27.25 -21.15
C ASP A 262 -8.23 27.97 -19.78
N ARG A 263 -8.90 27.35 -18.80
CA ARG A 263 -9.20 27.94 -17.50
C ARG A 263 -8.39 27.39 -16.35
N MET A 264 -7.69 26.30 -16.59
CA MET A 264 -6.88 25.64 -15.57
C MET A 264 -5.60 26.41 -15.27
N PRO A 265 -5.15 26.50 -14.00
CA PRO A 265 -3.81 26.97 -13.67
C PRO A 265 -2.74 26.20 -14.44
N ALA A 266 -1.71 26.92 -14.93
CA ALA A 266 -0.70 26.34 -15.82
C ALA A 266 0.06 25.16 -15.21
N ASP A 267 0.30 25.18 -13.91
CA ASP A 267 0.97 24.13 -13.15
C ASP A 267 0.14 22.83 -13.01
N ALA A 268 -1.19 22.91 -13.09
CA ALA A 268 -2.07 21.74 -13.06
C ALA A 268 -2.27 21.09 -14.45
N VAL A 269 -2.01 21.79 -15.54
CA VAL A 269 -2.23 21.31 -16.91
C VAL A 269 -1.46 20.00 -17.22
N PRO A 270 -0.17 19.83 -16.86
CA PRO A 270 0.56 18.61 -17.19
C PRO A 270 -0.07 17.34 -16.61
N ALA A 271 -0.48 17.35 -15.34
CA ALA A 271 -1.10 16.21 -14.67
C ALA A 271 -2.48 15.90 -15.30
N TYR A 272 -3.30 16.95 -15.53
CA TYR A 272 -4.58 16.80 -16.20
C TYR A 272 -4.44 16.17 -17.59
N LEU A 273 -3.50 16.64 -18.42
CA LEU A 273 -3.26 16.10 -19.75
C LEU A 273 -2.84 14.64 -19.73
N ALA A 274 -1.93 14.26 -18.81
CA ALA A 274 -1.49 12.89 -18.66
C ALA A 274 -2.66 11.96 -18.33
N MET A 275 -3.50 12.34 -17.38
CA MET A 275 -4.68 11.57 -16.99
C MET A 275 -5.76 11.56 -18.08
N ALA A 276 -6.01 12.69 -18.74
CA ALA A 276 -6.98 12.76 -19.83
C ALA A 276 -6.60 11.84 -21.00
N ARG A 277 -5.33 11.80 -21.39
CA ARG A 277 -4.83 10.86 -22.42
C ARG A 277 -5.05 9.41 -22.02
N ARG A 278 -4.61 9.02 -20.80
CA ARG A 278 -4.82 7.68 -20.30
C ARG A 278 -6.31 7.30 -20.22
N THR A 279 -7.16 8.24 -19.86
CA THR A 279 -8.63 8.03 -19.84
C THR A 279 -9.17 7.80 -21.25
N ALA A 280 -8.72 8.59 -22.25
CA ALA A 280 -9.11 8.39 -23.64
C ALA A 280 -8.67 7.03 -24.18
N ASP A 281 -7.40 6.64 -23.94
CA ASP A 281 -6.86 5.34 -24.33
C ASP A 281 -7.69 4.18 -23.76
N ARG A 282 -8.02 4.23 -22.46
CA ARG A 282 -8.84 3.21 -21.79
C ARG A 282 -10.28 3.19 -22.31
N ALA A 283 -10.87 4.36 -22.56
CA ALA A 283 -12.21 4.46 -23.11
C ALA A 283 -12.30 3.88 -24.54
N ILE A 284 -11.27 4.09 -25.35
CA ILE A 284 -11.16 3.49 -26.69
C ILE A 284 -10.96 1.97 -26.59
N ALA A 285 -10.01 1.52 -25.79
CA ALA A 285 -9.70 0.10 -25.62
C ALA A 285 -10.88 -0.72 -25.08
N SER A 286 -11.71 -0.12 -24.21
CA SER A 286 -12.91 -0.75 -23.65
C SER A 286 -14.16 -0.60 -24.55
N GLY A 287 -14.05 0.05 -25.71
CA GLY A 287 -15.16 0.29 -26.66
C GLY A 287 -16.19 1.34 -26.20
N ARG A 288 -15.91 2.08 -25.13
CA ARG A 288 -16.79 3.16 -24.63
C ARG A 288 -16.73 4.42 -25.48
N LEU A 289 -15.60 4.65 -26.13
CA LEU A 289 -15.38 5.75 -27.08
C LEU A 289 -14.88 5.14 -28.40
N ARG A 290 -15.62 5.32 -29.45
CA ARG A 290 -15.21 4.87 -30.80
C ARG A 290 -13.99 5.69 -31.26
N PRO A 291 -12.99 5.11 -31.95
CA PRO A 291 -11.82 5.85 -32.43
C PRO A 291 -12.15 7.07 -33.26
N HIS A 292 -13.21 6.99 -34.13
CA HIS A 292 -13.67 8.12 -34.95
C HIS A 292 -14.16 9.28 -34.07
N ASP A 293 -14.91 8.99 -33.00
CA ASP A 293 -15.47 10.00 -32.10
C ASP A 293 -14.40 10.63 -31.18
N ALA A 294 -13.25 9.95 -31.04
CA ALA A 294 -12.11 10.42 -30.23
C ALA A 294 -11.26 11.47 -30.96
N THR A 295 -11.31 11.56 -32.28
CA THR A 295 -10.37 12.36 -33.10
C THR A 295 -10.25 13.80 -32.61
N ALA A 296 -11.36 14.50 -32.50
CA ALA A 296 -11.38 15.92 -32.08
C ALA A 296 -10.81 16.11 -30.64
N LEU A 297 -11.10 15.18 -29.75
CA LEU A 297 -10.53 15.19 -28.38
C LEU A 297 -9.02 14.97 -28.39
N LEU A 298 -8.54 14.00 -29.16
CA LEU A 298 -7.10 13.70 -29.25
C LEU A 298 -6.33 14.87 -29.85
N ASP A 299 -6.92 15.60 -30.81
CA ASP A 299 -6.32 16.81 -31.38
C ASP A 299 -6.21 17.94 -30.34
N VAL A 300 -7.24 18.13 -29.50
CA VAL A 300 -7.16 19.09 -28.37
C VAL A 300 -6.06 18.74 -27.40
N LEU A 301 -5.98 17.49 -26.99
CA LEU A 301 -4.95 17.01 -26.06
C LEU A 301 -3.53 17.10 -26.66
N ALA A 302 -3.37 16.88 -27.98
CA ALA A 302 -2.09 16.97 -28.66
C ALA A 302 -1.57 18.42 -28.72
N ARG A 303 -2.43 19.37 -29.07
CA ARG A 303 -2.08 20.81 -29.11
C ARG A 303 -1.63 21.32 -27.75
N ALA A 304 -2.38 21.03 -26.70
CA ALA A 304 -2.05 21.45 -25.35
C ALA A 304 -0.68 20.92 -24.85
N VAL A 305 -0.25 19.74 -25.30
CA VAL A 305 1.12 19.21 -24.99
C VAL A 305 2.20 20.06 -25.66
N THR A 306 1.95 20.51 -26.89
CA THR A 306 2.92 21.36 -27.64
C THR A 306 3.08 22.72 -26.94
N ASP A 307 1.96 23.30 -26.49
CA ASP A 307 1.97 24.59 -25.79
C ASP A 307 2.71 24.52 -24.45
N VAL A 308 2.52 23.47 -23.67
CA VAL A 308 3.28 23.25 -22.41
C VAL A 308 4.77 23.15 -22.66
N ARG A 309 5.20 22.44 -23.73
CA ARG A 309 6.65 22.29 -24.06
C ARG A 309 7.31 23.56 -24.58
N SER A 310 6.54 24.47 -25.16
CA SER A 310 7.07 25.74 -25.67
C SER A 310 7.24 26.80 -24.57
N HIS A 311 6.66 26.58 -23.37
CA HIS A 311 6.71 27.50 -22.24
C HIS A 311 7.56 26.96 -21.06
N ALA A 312 8.12 25.75 -21.16
CA ALA A 312 9.02 25.11 -20.20
C ALA A 312 10.49 25.25 -20.66
#